data_56199c62be8aac39ccc8ba2bc3cad5ef
#
_entry.id   56199c62be8aac39ccc8ba2bc3cad5ef
#
_cell.length_a   1.000
_cell.length_b   1.000
_cell.length_c   1.000
_cell.angle_alpha   90.00
_cell.angle_beta   90.00
_cell.angle_gamma   90.00
#
_symmetry.space_group_name_H-M   'P 1'
#
loop_
_entity.id
_entity.type
_entity.pdbx_description
1 polymer ?
#
loop_
_entity_poly.entity_id
_entity_poly.type
_entity_poly.pdbx_seq_one_letter_code
_entity_poly.pdbx_strand_id
1 'polypeptide(L)'
;MTIRTTRIDDLPIRDELRGQSPYGAPQLDVPVQLNTNENPYPLPEELVARIAERVAEAARDLNRYPDRDAVELREGLAAYLTRTTGFPVAREQVWAANGSNEVLQQLLQTFGGPGRSALGFEPSYSMHALISRGTGTAWISGPRHDDFTIDVDAALAAIAEHRPNVVFICSPNNPTGTAVSADTVLRLYEAAQAARPSLVVVDEAYVEFSHRSSLLPLIEGRPNLVVSRTMSKAFGAAGLRLGYLAADPAVVDAVQLVRLPYHLSAVTQATALACLEHTDTLLGYVGRLKQERDRLVDALRAMGLEVTDSDANFVQFGRFADAHAVWQAILDQGVLVRDNGVPGWLRVTAGTPAENDAFLDAVRTALPPSLPAIGQEGPRPTPTLDRARSARAASQEL
;
A
#
# COMPACT_ATOMS: atom_id res chain seq x y z
N MET A 1 0.31 43.10 20.28
CA MET A 1 1.38 42.49 19.44
C MET A 1 0.70 41.61 18.43
N THR A 2 0.67 41.97 17.14
CA THR A 2 0.08 41.13 16.08
C THR A 2 1.08 40.05 15.79
N ILE A 3 0.74 38.80 16.07
CA ILE A 3 1.58 37.64 15.68
C ILE A 3 1.59 37.62 14.15
N ARG A 4 2.70 37.94 13.55
CA ARG A 4 2.88 37.84 12.10
C ARG A 4 2.89 36.33 11.76
N THR A 5 1.85 35.84 11.10
CA THR A 5 1.75 34.44 10.68
C THR A 5 2.74 34.23 9.52
N THR A 6 3.86 33.58 9.78
CA THR A 6 4.83 33.18 8.75
C THR A 6 4.16 32.14 7.85
N ARG A 7 4.24 32.32 6.55
CA ARG A 7 3.74 31.35 5.56
C ARG A 7 4.84 30.33 5.25
N ILE A 8 4.45 29.14 4.78
CA ILE A 8 5.40 28.07 4.39
C ILE A 8 6.37 28.56 3.32
N ASP A 9 5.93 29.43 2.40
CA ASP A 9 6.74 30.01 1.33
C ASP A 9 7.82 30.98 1.84
N ASP A 10 7.66 31.51 3.07
CA ASP A 10 8.63 32.39 3.72
C ASP A 10 9.76 31.60 4.38
N LEU A 11 9.68 30.26 4.43
CA LEU A 11 10.66 29.38 5.04
C LEU A 11 11.72 28.91 3.99
N PRO A 12 12.95 28.66 4.43
CA PRO A 12 14.01 28.14 3.54
C PRO A 12 13.86 26.63 3.28
N ILE A 13 12.68 26.21 2.84
CA ILE A 13 12.43 24.81 2.47
C ILE A 13 13.05 24.50 1.11
N ARG A 14 13.34 23.21 0.86
CA ARG A 14 13.83 22.75 -0.44
C ARG A 14 12.83 23.11 -1.55
N ASP A 15 13.32 23.52 -2.71
CA ASP A 15 12.48 23.99 -3.81
C ASP A 15 11.51 22.92 -4.33
N GLU A 16 11.91 21.63 -4.28
CA GLU A 16 11.09 20.50 -4.70
C GLU A 16 9.86 20.28 -3.79
N LEU A 17 9.84 20.87 -2.60
CA LEU A 17 8.72 20.77 -1.66
C LEU A 17 7.74 21.94 -1.77
N ARG A 18 8.11 23.02 -2.50
CA ARG A 18 7.25 24.19 -2.67
C ARG A 18 6.01 23.84 -3.49
N GLY A 19 4.85 24.33 -3.03
CA GLY A 19 3.56 24.07 -3.67
C GLY A 19 3.03 22.65 -3.51
N GLN A 20 3.68 21.80 -2.69
CA GLN A 20 3.13 20.48 -2.35
C GLN A 20 2.19 20.60 -1.14
N SER A 21 1.14 19.76 -1.13
CA SER A 21 0.25 19.56 0.01
C SER A 21 0.59 18.28 0.75
N PRO A 22 0.39 18.24 2.10
CA PRO A 22 0.58 17.01 2.86
C PRO A 22 -0.34 15.89 2.35
N TYR A 23 0.20 14.68 2.23
CA TYR A 23 -0.61 13.50 1.93
C TYR A 23 -1.49 13.13 3.13
N GLY A 24 -2.76 12.88 2.89
CA GLY A 24 -3.69 12.38 3.90
C GLY A 24 -4.97 11.82 3.27
N ALA A 25 -5.58 10.84 3.94
CA ALA A 25 -6.94 10.43 3.64
C ALA A 25 -7.90 11.37 4.38
N PRO A 26 -9.09 11.72 3.84
CA PRO A 26 -10.11 12.40 4.58
C PRO A 26 -10.44 11.64 5.87
N GLN A 27 -10.48 12.36 7.00
CA GLN A 27 -10.93 11.86 8.30
C GLN A 27 -12.20 12.63 8.66
N LEU A 28 -13.34 12.06 8.30
CA LEU A 28 -14.65 12.63 8.52
C LEU A 28 -15.39 11.79 9.57
N ASP A 29 -16.12 12.46 10.47
CA ASP A 29 -16.96 11.80 11.46
C ASP A 29 -18.29 11.38 10.82
N VAL A 30 -18.31 10.16 10.27
CA VAL A 30 -19.47 9.56 9.62
C VAL A 30 -19.69 8.14 10.14
N PRO A 31 -20.93 7.61 10.07
CA PRO A 31 -21.26 6.29 10.60
C PRO A 31 -20.45 5.14 10.02
N VAL A 32 -20.11 5.18 8.72
CA VAL A 32 -19.43 4.10 8.01
C VAL A 32 -18.18 4.64 7.31
N GLN A 33 -17.00 4.15 7.72
CA GLN A 33 -15.69 4.59 7.22
C GLN A 33 -14.99 3.46 6.49
N LEU A 34 -15.03 3.47 5.15
CA LEU A 34 -14.46 2.44 4.27
C LEU A 34 -13.40 3.00 3.30
N ASN A 35 -12.64 4.03 3.73
CA ASN A 35 -11.72 4.78 2.85
C ASN A 35 -10.24 4.47 3.02
N THR A 36 -9.79 3.81 4.13
CA THR A 36 -8.38 3.71 4.51
C THR A 36 -7.81 2.29 4.51
N ASN A 37 -8.57 1.30 4.00
CA ASN A 37 -8.17 -0.12 3.94
C ASN A 37 -7.80 -0.69 5.31
N GLU A 38 -8.54 -0.30 6.35
CA GLU A 38 -8.40 -0.84 7.68
C GLU A 38 -9.17 -2.15 7.84
N ASN A 39 -8.81 -2.94 8.83
CA ASN A 39 -9.57 -4.10 9.25
C ASN A 39 -10.66 -3.61 10.23
N PRO A 40 -11.96 -3.82 9.93
CA PRO A 40 -13.05 -3.30 10.76
C PRO A 40 -13.24 -4.10 12.06
N TYR A 41 -12.67 -5.29 12.16
CA TYR A 41 -12.81 -6.13 13.34
C TYR A 41 -11.88 -5.65 14.46
N PRO A 42 -12.41 -5.39 15.68
CA PRO A 42 -11.57 -5.09 16.82
C PRO A 42 -10.68 -6.29 17.17
N LEU A 43 -9.57 -6.01 17.86
CA LEU A 43 -8.71 -7.07 18.36
C LEU A 43 -9.48 -7.94 19.37
N PRO A 44 -9.29 -9.29 19.37
CA PRO A 44 -9.90 -10.18 20.35
C PRO A 44 -9.48 -9.83 21.77
N GLU A 45 -10.39 -10.02 22.75
CA GLU A 45 -10.12 -9.71 24.16
C GLU A 45 -8.88 -10.43 24.71
N GLU A 46 -8.66 -11.68 24.30
CA GLU A 46 -7.47 -12.47 24.70
C GLU A 46 -6.18 -11.81 24.18
N LEU A 47 -6.19 -11.30 22.95
CA LEU A 47 -5.05 -10.56 22.41
C LEU A 47 -4.87 -9.21 23.09
N VAL A 48 -5.96 -8.49 23.41
CA VAL A 48 -5.90 -7.22 24.15
C VAL A 48 -5.27 -7.46 25.53
N ALA A 49 -5.68 -8.52 26.25
CA ALA A 49 -5.09 -8.91 27.52
C ALA A 49 -3.59 -9.26 27.38
N ARG A 50 -3.23 -10.01 26.35
CA ARG A 50 -1.84 -10.37 26.07
C ARG A 50 -0.96 -9.17 25.72
N ILE A 51 -1.48 -8.23 24.95
CA ILE A 51 -0.80 -6.94 24.66
C ILE A 51 -0.57 -6.18 25.96
N ALA A 52 -1.59 -6.08 26.83
CA ALA A 52 -1.48 -5.37 28.10
C ALA A 52 -0.40 -5.99 29.01
N GLU A 53 -0.32 -7.31 29.09
CA GLU A 53 0.70 -8.04 29.85
C GLU A 53 2.12 -7.75 29.32
N ARG A 54 2.37 -7.95 28.01
CA ARG A 54 3.68 -7.70 27.40
C ARG A 54 4.10 -6.23 27.47
N VAL A 55 3.15 -5.31 27.31
CA VAL A 55 3.43 -3.87 27.44
C VAL A 55 3.75 -3.51 28.89
N ALA A 56 3.06 -4.09 29.88
CA ALA A 56 3.36 -3.88 31.30
C ALA A 56 4.76 -4.42 31.69
N GLU A 57 5.19 -5.52 31.09
CA GLU A 57 6.55 -6.03 31.23
C GLU A 57 7.59 -5.06 30.65
N ALA A 58 7.39 -4.64 29.40
CA ALA A 58 8.27 -3.70 28.72
C ALA A 58 8.34 -2.35 29.43
N ALA A 59 7.24 -1.92 30.07
CA ALA A 59 7.16 -0.64 30.77
C ALA A 59 8.08 -0.54 31.99
N ARG A 60 8.51 -1.66 32.58
CA ARG A 60 9.43 -1.67 33.73
C ARG A 60 10.81 -1.13 33.38
N ASP A 61 11.20 -1.26 32.10
CA ASP A 61 12.52 -0.90 31.59
C ASP A 61 12.48 0.29 30.62
N LEU A 62 11.37 1.07 30.55
CA LEU A 62 11.25 2.23 29.64
C LEU A 62 12.26 3.36 29.90
N ASN A 63 12.99 3.34 31.03
CA ASN A 63 14.12 4.22 31.30
C ASN A 63 15.39 3.81 30.54
N ARG A 64 15.36 2.70 29.80
CA ARG A 64 16.43 2.21 28.94
C ARG A 64 16.02 2.20 27.49
N TYR A 65 16.98 2.26 26.59
CA TYR A 65 16.72 2.05 25.16
C TYR A 65 16.24 0.63 24.90
N PRO A 66 15.35 0.43 23.93
CA PRO A 66 14.88 -0.89 23.53
C PRO A 66 16.00 -1.74 22.91
N ASP A 67 15.71 -3.02 22.64
CA ASP A 67 16.58 -3.84 21.81
C ASP A 67 16.74 -3.14 20.42
N ARG A 68 17.97 -2.74 20.16
CA ARG A 68 18.35 -1.99 18.96
C ARG A 68 18.08 -2.76 17.67
N ASP A 69 18.28 -4.06 17.71
CA ASP A 69 18.24 -4.93 16.54
C ASP A 69 16.93 -5.72 16.47
N ALA A 70 16.02 -5.52 17.46
CA ALA A 70 14.70 -6.16 17.57
C ALA A 70 14.76 -7.66 17.32
N VAL A 71 15.68 -8.36 18.00
CA VAL A 71 16.05 -9.76 17.72
C VAL A 71 14.85 -10.67 17.85
N GLU A 72 14.14 -10.67 19.02
CA GLU A 72 12.96 -11.52 19.25
C GLU A 72 11.86 -11.24 18.22
N LEU A 73 11.61 -9.96 17.90
CA LEU A 73 10.62 -9.57 16.91
C LEU A 73 10.97 -10.10 15.50
N ARG A 74 12.22 -9.96 15.07
CA ARG A 74 12.68 -10.45 13.76
C ARG A 74 12.64 -11.97 13.68
N GLU A 75 12.91 -12.68 14.76
CA GLU A 75 12.74 -14.15 14.87
C GLU A 75 11.26 -14.53 14.75
N GLY A 76 10.37 -13.84 15.46
CA GLY A 76 8.92 -14.05 15.37
C GLY A 76 8.37 -13.79 13.97
N LEU A 77 8.82 -12.72 13.31
CA LEU A 77 8.44 -12.40 11.92
C LEU A 77 8.98 -13.44 10.92
N ALA A 78 10.21 -13.91 11.09
CA ALA A 78 10.80 -14.96 10.26
C ALA A 78 10.02 -16.29 10.41
N ALA A 79 9.66 -16.66 11.63
CA ALA A 79 8.83 -17.82 11.91
C ALA A 79 7.42 -17.70 11.28
N TYR A 80 6.79 -16.52 11.38
CA TYR A 80 5.52 -16.22 10.72
C TYR A 80 5.61 -16.39 9.21
N LEU A 81 6.63 -15.79 8.58
CA LEU A 81 6.85 -15.87 7.14
C LEU A 81 7.08 -17.33 6.70
N THR A 82 7.92 -18.06 7.40
CA THR A 82 8.19 -19.48 7.11
C THR A 82 6.90 -20.30 7.19
N ARG A 83 6.10 -20.13 8.26
CA ARG A 83 4.86 -20.87 8.46
C ARG A 83 3.82 -20.57 7.37
N THR A 84 3.67 -19.31 6.99
CA THR A 84 2.59 -18.88 6.07
C THR A 84 2.94 -19.05 4.59
N THR A 85 4.22 -19.11 4.24
CA THR A 85 4.66 -19.24 2.84
C THR A 85 5.24 -20.61 2.51
N GLY A 86 5.59 -21.42 3.53
CA GLY A 86 6.31 -22.68 3.36
C GLY A 86 7.78 -22.50 2.94
N PHE A 87 8.24 -21.27 2.78
CA PHE A 87 9.62 -20.94 2.42
C PHE A 87 10.42 -20.61 3.69
N PRO A 88 11.56 -21.26 3.95
CA PRO A 88 12.35 -21.01 5.14
C PRO A 88 12.97 -19.61 5.11
N VAL A 89 12.68 -18.82 6.16
CA VAL A 89 13.20 -17.47 6.34
C VAL A 89 14.00 -17.42 7.65
N ALA A 90 15.24 -16.97 7.58
CA ALA A 90 16.07 -16.73 8.75
C ALA A 90 15.87 -15.29 9.28
N ARG A 91 16.14 -15.08 10.56
CA ARG A 91 16.09 -13.75 11.22
C ARG A 91 16.93 -12.72 10.47
N GLU A 92 18.10 -13.11 9.98
CA GLU A 92 19.04 -12.26 9.24
C GLU A 92 18.47 -11.71 7.95
N GLN A 93 17.46 -12.38 7.38
CA GLN A 93 16.74 -11.95 6.18
C GLN A 93 15.60 -10.96 6.48
N VAL A 94 15.25 -10.72 7.73
CA VAL A 94 14.10 -9.89 8.13
C VAL A 94 14.58 -8.59 8.74
N TRP A 95 13.97 -7.48 8.33
CA TRP A 95 14.12 -6.15 8.93
C TRP A 95 12.74 -5.57 9.27
N ALA A 96 12.62 -4.87 10.40
CA ALA A 96 11.37 -4.26 10.85
C ALA A 96 11.55 -2.75 11.11
N ALA A 97 10.48 -1.96 10.84
CA ALA A 97 10.48 -0.50 11.03
C ALA A 97 9.05 0.02 11.34
N ASN A 98 8.91 1.35 11.57
CA ASN A 98 7.64 1.98 11.94
C ASN A 98 6.65 2.06 10.74
N GLY A 99 6.08 0.92 10.38
CA GLY A 99 5.25 0.70 9.19
C GLY A 99 6.06 0.48 7.93
N SER A 100 5.41 -0.08 6.90
CA SER A 100 6.07 -0.31 5.61
C SER A 100 6.60 0.98 4.97
N ASN A 101 6.01 2.13 5.24
CA ASN A 101 6.50 3.41 4.73
C ASN A 101 7.91 3.73 5.22
N GLU A 102 8.25 3.46 6.48
CA GLU A 102 9.63 3.64 6.95
C GLU A 102 10.58 2.60 6.35
N VAL A 103 10.11 1.36 6.17
CA VAL A 103 10.86 0.31 5.44
C VAL A 103 11.21 0.81 4.03
N LEU A 104 10.23 1.32 3.26
CA LEU A 104 10.43 1.85 1.91
C LEU A 104 11.34 3.08 1.92
N GLN A 105 11.21 3.94 2.93
CA GLN A 105 12.07 5.11 3.09
C GLN A 105 13.52 4.71 3.34
N GLN A 106 13.77 3.75 4.22
CA GLN A 106 15.12 3.24 4.49
C GLN A 106 15.73 2.57 3.25
N LEU A 107 14.95 1.80 2.48
CA LEU A 107 15.40 1.26 1.19
C LEU A 107 15.79 2.37 0.21
N LEU A 108 14.99 3.44 0.10
CA LEU A 108 15.30 4.56 -0.79
C LEU A 108 16.44 5.43 -0.28
N GLN A 109 16.65 5.54 1.03
CA GLN A 109 17.85 6.19 1.61
C GLN A 109 19.12 5.39 1.31
N THR A 110 19.00 4.06 1.24
CA THR A 110 20.14 3.15 0.99
C THR A 110 20.46 3.04 -0.51
N PHE A 111 19.44 2.80 -1.34
CA PHE A 111 19.61 2.44 -2.75
C PHE A 111 19.20 3.54 -3.73
N GLY A 112 18.43 4.53 -3.27
CA GLY A 112 18.03 5.73 -4.00
C GLY A 112 18.92 6.95 -3.68
N GLY A 113 18.31 8.15 -3.66
CA GLY A 113 18.97 9.41 -3.34
C GLY A 113 19.25 10.28 -4.57
N PRO A 114 19.91 11.43 -4.38
CA PRO A 114 20.22 12.37 -5.46
C PRO A 114 21.04 11.72 -6.59
N GLY A 115 20.64 11.98 -7.84
CA GLY A 115 21.28 11.40 -9.03
C GLY A 115 20.89 9.93 -9.32
N ARG A 116 19.97 9.38 -8.52
CA ARG A 116 19.40 8.04 -8.70
C ARG A 116 17.89 8.12 -9.00
N SER A 117 17.34 7.04 -9.55
CA SER A 117 15.91 6.97 -9.91
C SER A 117 15.24 5.71 -9.40
N ALA A 118 13.93 5.81 -9.19
CA ALA A 118 13.04 4.70 -8.91
C ALA A 118 11.93 4.66 -9.97
N LEU A 119 11.56 3.45 -10.40
CA LEU A 119 10.47 3.17 -11.34
C LEU A 119 9.34 2.49 -10.61
N GLY A 120 8.09 2.91 -10.86
CA GLY A 120 6.87 2.21 -10.45
C GLY A 120 5.82 2.27 -11.54
N PHE A 121 4.72 1.53 -11.41
CA PHE A 121 3.70 1.33 -12.45
C PHE A 121 2.38 1.94 -12.00
N GLU A 122 2.03 3.13 -12.52
CA GLU A 122 0.85 3.89 -12.09
C GLU A 122 -0.42 3.54 -12.90
N PRO A 123 -1.63 3.62 -12.26
CA PRO A 123 -1.85 4.01 -10.87
C PRO A 123 -1.36 2.96 -9.87
N SER A 124 -0.71 3.41 -8.80
CA SER A 124 -0.21 2.54 -7.72
C SER A 124 -0.20 3.29 -6.37
N TYR A 125 0.40 2.67 -5.36
CA TYR A 125 0.51 3.27 -4.03
C TYR A 125 1.33 4.56 -4.07
N SER A 126 0.67 5.69 -3.89
CA SER A 126 1.25 7.02 -4.05
C SER A 126 2.48 7.30 -3.17
N MET A 127 2.62 6.58 -2.04
CA MET A 127 3.77 6.73 -1.16
C MET A 127 5.09 6.28 -1.81
N HIS A 128 5.07 5.37 -2.79
CA HIS A 128 6.28 5.03 -3.54
C HIS A 128 6.90 6.27 -4.19
N ALA A 129 6.09 7.04 -4.92
CA ALA A 129 6.53 8.29 -5.55
C ALA A 129 6.87 9.38 -4.51
N LEU A 130 6.03 9.53 -3.47
CA LEU A 130 6.21 10.57 -2.46
C LEU A 130 7.49 10.34 -1.64
N ILE A 131 7.75 9.10 -1.20
CA ILE A 131 8.98 8.77 -0.45
C ILE A 131 10.21 8.90 -1.36
N SER A 132 10.11 8.49 -2.64
CA SER A 132 11.19 8.68 -3.61
C SER A 132 11.58 10.16 -3.71
N ARG A 133 10.62 11.05 -3.94
CA ARG A 133 10.87 12.50 -3.97
C ARG A 133 11.40 13.02 -2.63
N GLY A 134 10.85 12.53 -1.51
CA GLY A 134 11.29 12.89 -0.15
C GLY A 134 12.76 12.58 0.12
N THR A 135 13.27 11.50 -0.46
CA THR A 135 14.69 11.09 -0.37
C THR A 135 15.58 11.68 -1.48
N GLY A 136 15.03 12.53 -2.37
CA GLY A 136 15.77 13.08 -3.51
C GLY A 136 15.98 12.08 -4.66
N THR A 137 15.25 10.97 -4.66
CA THR A 137 15.26 9.98 -5.74
C THR A 137 14.29 10.41 -6.84
N ALA A 138 14.75 10.48 -8.09
CA ALA A 138 13.87 10.78 -9.22
C ALA A 138 12.82 9.67 -9.40
N TRP A 139 11.55 10.06 -9.65
CA TRP A 139 10.47 9.10 -9.88
C TRP A 139 10.18 8.96 -11.36
N ILE A 140 10.09 7.72 -11.83
CA ILE A 140 9.72 7.34 -13.19
C ILE A 140 8.41 6.56 -13.10
N SER A 141 7.42 6.95 -13.90
CA SER A 141 6.12 6.28 -13.99
C SER A 141 6.08 5.38 -15.20
N GLY A 142 5.90 4.09 -14.99
CA GLY A 142 5.60 3.10 -16.03
C GLY A 142 4.08 2.91 -16.19
N PRO A 143 3.60 2.49 -17.37
CA PRO A 143 2.19 2.32 -17.66
C PRO A 143 1.61 1.00 -17.11
N ARG A 144 0.28 1.00 -16.98
CA ARG A 144 -0.57 -0.20 -16.85
C ARG A 144 -1.55 -0.24 -18.02
N HIS A 145 -2.07 -1.44 -18.31
CA HIS A 145 -3.18 -1.61 -19.22
C HIS A 145 -4.50 -1.05 -18.63
N ASP A 146 -5.54 -0.99 -19.45
CA ASP A 146 -6.88 -0.50 -19.04
C ASP A 146 -7.51 -1.35 -17.92
N ASP A 147 -7.13 -2.63 -17.80
CA ASP A 147 -7.51 -3.54 -16.73
C ASP A 147 -6.62 -3.42 -15.47
N PHE A 148 -5.73 -2.44 -15.47
CA PHE A 148 -4.75 -2.17 -14.42
C PHE A 148 -3.68 -3.25 -14.21
N THR A 149 -3.52 -4.21 -15.10
CA THR A 149 -2.34 -5.08 -15.11
C THR A 149 -1.11 -4.29 -15.59
N ILE A 150 0.09 -4.70 -15.18
CA ILE A 150 1.33 -4.07 -15.64
C ILE A 150 1.50 -4.38 -17.13
N ASP A 151 1.70 -3.34 -17.96
CA ASP A 151 2.16 -3.51 -19.32
C ASP A 151 3.63 -3.95 -19.31
N VAL A 152 3.85 -5.24 -19.41
CA VAL A 152 5.18 -5.85 -19.21
C VAL A 152 6.15 -5.39 -20.30
N ASP A 153 5.72 -5.29 -21.54
CA ASP A 153 6.59 -4.88 -22.64
C ASP A 153 7.02 -3.42 -22.52
N ALA A 154 6.09 -2.54 -22.18
CA ALA A 154 6.40 -1.15 -21.86
C ALA A 154 7.26 -1.02 -20.59
N ALA A 155 7.05 -1.87 -19.58
CA ALA A 155 7.86 -1.90 -18.37
C ALA A 155 9.31 -2.32 -18.66
N LEU A 156 9.52 -3.33 -19.48
CA LEU A 156 10.85 -3.77 -19.92
C LEU A 156 11.58 -2.67 -20.71
N ALA A 157 10.87 -1.99 -21.62
CA ALA A 157 11.40 -0.85 -22.37
C ALA A 157 11.81 0.30 -21.43
N ALA A 158 10.95 0.66 -20.45
CA ALA A 158 11.26 1.71 -19.48
C ALA A 158 12.48 1.35 -18.60
N ILE A 159 12.63 0.09 -18.18
CA ILE A 159 13.81 -0.38 -17.45
C ILE A 159 15.08 -0.25 -18.30
N ALA A 160 15.04 -0.66 -19.55
CA ALA A 160 16.18 -0.56 -20.46
C ALA A 160 16.59 0.88 -20.73
N GLU A 161 15.62 1.77 -20.95
CA GLU A 161 15.84 3.20 -21.24
C GLU A 161 16.38 3.95 -20.02
N HIS A 162 15.67 3.84 -18.90
CA HIS A 162 15.92 4.69 -17.74
C HIS A 162 16.93 4.07 -16.75
N ARG A 163 17.16 2.76 -16.80
CA ARG A 163 18.10 2.03 -15.93
C ARG A 163 17.94 2.43 -14.46
N PRO A 164 16.72 2.27 -13.88
CA PRO A 164 16.43 2.74 -12.52
C PRO A 164 17.30 2.04 -11.48
N ASN A 165 17.53 2.68 -10.33
CA ASN A 165 18.23 2.08 -9.19
C ASN A 165 17.30 1.21 -8.35
N VAL A 166 16.00 1.56 -8.33
CA VAL A 166 14.96 0.84 -7.59
C VAL A 166 13.75 0.65 -8.49
N VAL A 167 13.16 -0.54 -8.48
CA VAL A 167 11.90 -0.86 -9.18
C VAL A 167 10.87 -1.28 -8.15
N PHE A 168 9.73 -0.61 -8.09
CA PHE A 168 8.62 -0.95 -7.21
C PHE A 168 7.54 -1.73 -7.95
N ILE A 169 7.14 -2.88 -7.38
CA ILE A 169 6.05 -3.73 -7.84
C ILE A 169 5.07 -3.89 -6.68
N CYS A 170 3.93 -3.19 -6.71
CA CYS A 170 2.88 -3.33 -5.70
C CYS A 170 1.97 -4.52 -6.05
N SER A 171 1.89 -5.52 -5.18
CA SER A 171 1.10 -6.74 -5.45
C SER A 171 0.57 -7.38 -4.14
N PRO A 172 -0.74 -7.38 -3.90
CA PRO A 172 -1.81 -6.72 -4.65
C PRO A 172 -1.65 -5.21 -4.71
N ASN A 173 -1.95 -4.61 -5.88
CA ASN A 173 -1.75 -3.19 -6.10
C ASN A 173 -2.81 -2.33 -5.38
N ASN A 174 -2.42 -1.18 -4.87
CA ASN A 174 -3.33 -0.15 -4.37
C ASN A 174 -3.26 1.05 -5.32
N PRO A 175 -4.37 1.52 -5.93
CA PRO A 175 -5.77 1.32 -5.50
C PRO A 175 -6.53 0.21 -6.25
N THR A 176 -5.94 -0.52 -7.19
CA THR A 176 -6.67 -1.36 -8.14
C THR A 176 -7.01 -2.76 -7.63
N GLY A 177 -6.32 -3.25 -6.60
CA GLY A 177 -6.46 -4.60 -6.07
C GLY A 177 -5.78 -5.70 -6.91
N THR A 178 -5.30 -5.38 -8.11
CA THR A 178 -4.73 -6.36 -9.04
C THR A 178 -3.42 -6.97 -8.53
N ALA A 179 -3.28 -8.29 -8.61
CA ALA A 179 -2.06 -9.00 -8.24
C ALA A 179 -1.18 -9.27 -9.47
N VAL A 180 0.13 -9.32 -9.25
CA VAL A 180 1.15 -9.59 -10.27
C VAL A 180 1.57 -11.06 -10.21
N SER A 181 1.86 -11.67 -11.36
CA SER A 181 2.36 -13.04 -11.41
C SER A 181 3.84 -13.14 -11.04
N ALA A 182 4.27 -14.32 -10.57
CA ALA A 182 5.68 -14.60 -10.33
C ALA A 182 6.53 -14.43 -11.61
N ASP A 183 6.03 -14.86 -12.75
CA ASP A 183 6.69 -14.69 -14.05
C ASP A 183 6.94 -13.21 -14.38
N THR A 184 5.94 -12.36 -14.20
CA THR A 184 6.10 -10.91 -14.41
C THR A 184 7.20 -10.33 -13.50
N VAL A 185 7.20 -10.68 -12.19
CA VAL A 185 8.23 -10.21 -11.27
C VAL A 185 9.61 -10.66 -11.70
N LEU A 186 9.76 -11.93 -12.12
CA LEU A 186 11.03 -12.47 -12.57
C LEU A 186 11.53 -11.78 -13.85
N ARG A 187 10.67 -11.56 -14.85
CA ARG A 187 11.03 -10.84 -16.08
C ARG A 187 11.50 -9.42 -15.79
N LEU A 188 10.80 -8.70 -14.90
CA LEU A 188 11.18 -7.34 -14.51
C LEU A 188 12.49 -7.33 -13.69
N TYR A 189 12.67 -8.32 -12.81
CA TYR A 189 13.92 -8.49 -12.06
C TYR A 189 15.10 -8.71 -13.00
N GLU A 190 15.02 -9.68 -13.90
CA GLU A 190 16.09 -10.02 -14.84
C GLU A 190 16.44 -8.82 -15.74
N ALA A 191 15.43 -8.12 -16.26
CA ALA A 191 15.65 -6.93 -17.06
C ALA A 191 16.34 -5.80 -16.24
N ALA A 192 15.94 -5.62 -14.99
CA ALA A 192 16.54 -4.63 -14.11
C ALA A 192 18.01 -4.96 -13.84
N GLN A 193 18.34 -6.24 -13.53
CA GLN A 193 19.73 -6.65 -13.34
C GLN A 193 20.57 -6.54 -14.62
N ALA A 194 20.00 -6.85 -15.78
CA ALA A 194 20.69 -6.74 -17.08
C ALA A 194 20.98 -5.27 -17.44
N ALA A 195 20.06 -4.35 -17.16
CA ALA A 195 20.24 -2.93 -17.44
C ALA A 195 21.31 -2.31 -16.51
N ARG A 196 21.22 -2.59 -15.23
CA ARG A 196 22.21 -2.28 -14.16
C ARG A 196 21.80 -3.04 -12.90
N PRO A 197 22.71 -3.32 -11.94
CA PRO A 197 22.30 -3.82 -10.63
C PRO A 197 21.29 -2.88 -9.97
N SER A 198 20.06 -3.35 -9.76
CA SER A 198 18.93 -2.55 -9.26
C SER A 198 18.20 -3.32 -8.17
N LEU A 199 17.75 -2.62 -7.13
CA LEU A 199 16.88 -3.21 -6.13
C LEU A 199 15.46 -3.34 -6.71
N VAL A 200 14.87 -4.53 -6.64
CA VAL A 200 13.45 -4.75 -7.00
C VAL A 200 12.67 -4.99 -5.72
N VAL A 201 11.69 -4.14 -5.45
CA VAL A 201 10.86 -4.18 -4.23
C VAL A 201 9.46 -4.62 -4.59
N VAL A 202 9.06 -5.77 -4.11
CA VAL A 202 7.68 -6.26 -4.17
C VAL A 202 6.96 -5.84 -2.89
N ASP A 203 6.01 -4.91 -3.01
CA ASP A 203 5.20 -4.44 -1.89
C ASP A 203 3.98 -5.33 -1.73
N GLU A 204 4.02 -6.23 -0.76
CA GLU A 204 3.00 -7.21 -0.41
C GLU A 204 2.13 -6.77 0.78
N ALA A 205 1.81 -5.49 0.90
CA ALA A 205 1.02 -4.98 2.02
C ALA A 205 -0.38 -5.63 2.17
N TYR A 206 -0.89 -6.31 1.12
CA TYR A 206 -2.22 -6.92 1.08
C TYR A 206 -2.19 -8.41 0.75
N VAL A 207 -1.04 -9.06 0.75
CA VAL A 207 -0.88 -10.45 0.26
C VAL A 207 -1.74 -11.46 1.02
N GLU A 208 -1.98 -11.26 2.32
CA GLU A 208 -2.81 -12.16 3.12
C GLU A 208 -4.28 -12.23 2.64
N PHE A 209 -4.75 -11.18 1.93
CA PHE A 209 -6.08 -11.14 1.33
C PHE A 209 -6.13 -11.74 -0.08
N SER A 210 -4.97 -12.03 -0.68
CA SER A 210 -4.89 -12.58 -2.04
C SER A 210 -5.36 -14.03 -2.10
N HIS A 211 -5.85 -14.43 -3.27
CA HIS A 211 -6.04 -15.84 -3.63
C HIS A 211 -4.76 -16.46 -4.19
N ARG A 212 -3.73 -15.65 -4.44
CA ARG A 212 -2.43 -16.07 -4.96
C ARG A 212 -1.45 -16.30 -3.81
N SER A 213 -0.47 -17.15 -4.04
CA SER A 213 0.64 -17.34 -3.12
C SER A 213 1.51 -16.09 -3.05
N SER A 214 2.17 -15.90 -1.91
CA SER A 214 3.19 -14.85 -1.76
C SER A 214 4.33 -15.03 -2.76
N LEU A 215 4.91 -13.92 -3.16
CA LEU A 215 6.08 -13.83 -4.01
C LEU A 215 7.40 -13.92 -3.19
N LEU A 216 7.30 -14.07 -1.87
CA LEU A 216 8.45 -14.17 -0.97
C LEU A 216 9.47 -15.25 -1.38
N PRO A 217 9.08 -16.48 -1.82
CA PRO A 217 10.05 -17.47 -2.23
C PRO A 217 10.96 -17.05 -3.39
N LEU A 218 10.59 -16.01 -4.14
CA LEU A 218 11.40 -15.49 -5.22
C LEU A 218 12.70 -14.81 -4.76
N ILE A 219 12.86 -14.50 -3.46
CA ILE A 219 14.11 -13.93 -2.95
C ILE A 219 15.27 -14.94 -3.01
N GLU A 220 14.97 -16.24 -3.08
CA GLU A 220 16.00 -17.28 -3.16
C GLU A 220 16.86 -17.10 -4.43
N GLY A 221 18.16 -16.99 -4.24
CA GLY A 221 19.12 -16.76 -5.34
C GLY A 221 19.04 -15.38 -6.01
N ARG A 222 18.25 -14.42 -5.44
CA ARG A 222 18.07 -13.07 -5.98
C ARG A 222 18.38 -12.00 -4.93
N PRO A 223 19.66 -11.69 -4.71
CA PRO A 223 20.09 -10.81 -3.62
C PRO A 223 19.52 -9.38 -3.70
N ASN A 224 19.09 -8.94 -4.89
CA ASN A 224 18.49 -7.62 -5.10
C ASN A 224 16.95 -7.64 -5.12
N LEU A 225 16.32 -8.74 -4.73
CA LEU A 225 14.86 -8.83 -4.58
C LEU A 225 14.46 -8.69 -3.11
N VAL A 226 13.53 -7.79 -2.85
CA VAL A 226 12.99 -7.48 -1.52
C VAL A 226 11.48 -7.66 -1.52
N VAL A 227 10.92 -8.27 -0.49
CA VAL A 227 9.48 -8.29 -0.24
C VAL A 227 9.18 -7.46 0.99
N SER A 228 8.35 -6.42 0.87
CA SER A 228 7.90 -5.60 2.00
C SER A 228 6.48 -5.99 2.43
N ARG A 229 6.20 -5.92 3.74
CA ARG A 229 4.92 -6.25 4.36
C ARG A 229 4.57 -5.32 5.51
N THR A 230 3.36 -5.41 6.01
CA THR A 230 2.87 -4.58 7.12
C THR A 230 1.90 -5.33 8.03
N MET A 231 1.91 -5.03 9.31
CA MET A 231 0.87 -5.49 10.25
C MET A 231 -0.37 -4.57 10.24
N SER A 232 -0.36 -3.49 9.47
CA SER A 232 -1.47 -2.51 9.46
C SER A 232 -2.76 -3.04 8.84
N LYS A 233 -2.73 -4.13 8.06
CA LYS A 233 -3.87 -4.61 7.26
C LYS A 233 -4.39 -5.95 7.81
N ALA A 234 -3.77 -7.05 7.48
CA ALA A 234 -4.22 -8.39 7.90
C ALA A 234 -4.26 -8.58 9.42
N PHE A 235 -3.31 -8.02 10.14
CA PHE A 235 -3.25 -8.10 11.60
C PHE A 235 -4.20 -7.14 12.34
N GLY A 236 -4.93 -6.26 11.64
CA GLY A 236 -5.79 -5.26 12.29
C GLY A 236 -5.02 -4.27 13.18
N ALA A 237 -3.72 -4.14 12.98
CA ALA A 237 -2.82 -3.39 13.85
C ALA A 237 -2.31 -2.09 13.19
N ALA A 238 -3.20 -1.35 12.53
CA ALA A 238 -2.82 -0.11 11.84
C ALA A 238 -2.24 0.93 12.82
N GLY A 239 -2.79 1.04 14.01
CA GLY A 239 -2.33 1.94 15.08
C GLY A 239 -0.97 1.55 15.67
N LEU A 240 -0.53 0.30 15.55
CA LEU A 240 0.76 -0.17 16.03
C LEU A 240 1.95 0.42 15.26
N ARG A 241 1.75 0.75 13.99
CA ARG A 241 2.81 1.25 13.11
C ARG A 241 3.97 0.27 12.97
N LEU A 242 3.73 -0.99 12.58
CA LEU A 242 4.78 -1.95 12.26
C LEU A 242 4.71 -2.40 10.80
N GLY A 243 5.85 -2.31 10.11
CA GLY A 243 6.11 -2.92 8.82
C GLY A 243 7.44 -3.65 8.83
N TYR A 244 7.66 -4.51 7.87
CA TYR A 244 8.87 -5.29 7.77
C TYR A 244 9.17 -5.65 6.32
N LEU A 245 10.41 -6.04 6.05
CA LEU A 245 10.84 -6.63 4.79
C LEU A 245 11.48 -7.99 5.03
N ALA A 246 11.50 -8.79 3.97
CA ALA A 246 12.36 -9.96 3.85
C ALA A 246 13.20 -9.85 2.58
N ALA A 247 14.51 -10.14 2.70
CA ALA A 247 15.48 -9.98 1.62
C ALA A 247 16.74 -10.82 1.89
N ASP A 248 17.72 -10.71 1.01
CA ASP A 248 19.08 -11.18 1.29
C ASP A 248 19.65 -10.47 2.53
N PRO A 249 20.39 -11.16 3.43
CA PRO A 249 21.00 -10.55 4.61
C PRO A 249 21.84 -9.31 4.32
N ALA A 250 22.52 -9.24 3.17
CA ALA A 250 23.30 -8.07 2.78
C ALA A 250 22.43 -6.81 2.55
N VAL A 251 21.16 -6.97 2.12
CA VAL A 251 20.22 -5.85 2.02
C VAL A 251 19.83 -5.37 3.43
N VAL A 252 19.58 -6.30 4.34
CA VAL A 252 19.29 -5.97 5.76
C VAL A 252 20.45 -5.22 6.38
N ASP A 253 21.68 -5.67 6.18
CA ASP A 253 22.89 -5.00 6.67
C ASP A 253 23.04 -3.60 6.06
N ALA A 254 22.75 -3.45 4.75
CA ALA A 254 22.82 -2.16 4.09
C ALA A 254 21.76 -1.16 4.64
N VAL A 255 20.54 -1.61 4.91
CA VAL A 255 19.49 -0.77 5.52
C VAL A 255 19.89 -0.31 6.92
N GLN A 256 20.62 -1.11 7.68
CA GLN A 256 21.11 -0.72 9.00
C GLN A 256 22.07 0.48 8.97
N LEU A 257 22.70 0.79 7.83
CA LEU A 257 23.59 1.94 7.70
C LEU A 257 22.84 3.28 7.76
N VAL A 258 21.56 3.30 7.38
CA VAL A 258 20.76 4.53 7.30
C VAL A 258 19.68 4.62 8.37
N ARG A 259 19.37 3.52 9.05
CA ARG A 259 18.38 3.52 10.11
C ARG A 259 18.78 4.43 11.27
N LEU A 260 17.81 5.09 11.89
CA LEU A 260 18.05 5.74 13.17
C LEU A 260 18.22 4.67 14.28
N PRO A 261 19.17 4.83 15.19
CA PRO A 261 19.34 3.87 16.28
C PRO A 261 18.09 3.82 17.15
N TYR A 262 17.72 2.62 17.62
CA TYR A 262 16.57 2.41 18.51
C TYR A 262 15.23 2.88 17.96
N HIS A 263 15.04 2.81 16.64
CA HIS A 263 13.87 3.36 15.92
C HIS A 263 12.55 2.68 16.31
N LEU A 264 12.55 1.39 16.72
CA LEU A 264 11.37 0.68 17.20
C LEU A 264 11.32 0.71 18.73
N SER A 265 10.24 1.28 19.30
CA SER A 265 10.05 1.33 20.76
C SER A 265 9.89 -0.07 21.35
N ALA A 266 10.22 -0.23 22.64
CA ALA A 266 9.98 -1.48 23.39
C ALA A 266 8.49 -1.85 23.37
N VAL A 267 7.59 -0.88 23.46
CA VAL A 267 6.13 -1.07 23.42
C VAL A 267 5.68 -1.59 22.06
N THR A 268 6.22 -1.05 20.96
CA THR A 268 5.92 -1.54 19.61
C THR A 268 6.38 -2.98 19.43
N GLN A 269 7.61 -3.32 19.88
CA GLN A 269 8.14 -4.67 19.78
C GLN A 269 7.30 -5.65 20.60
N ALA A 270 6.96 -5.32 21.84
CA ALA A 270 6.14 -6.14 22.72
C ALA A 270 4.72 -6.39 22.15
N THR A 271 4.07 -5.34 21.63
CA THR A 271 2.74 -5.45 21.04
C THR A 271 2.77 -6.30 19.77
N ALA A 272 3.76 -6.13 18.92
CA ALA A 272 3.90 -6.91 17.68
C ALA A 272 4.09 -8.41 17.99
N LEU A 273 4.88 -8.76 19.00
CA LEU A 273 5.06 -10.14 19.45
C LEU A 273 3.75 -10.75 19.94
N ALA A 274 2.94 -10.01 20.72
CA ALA A 274 1.60 -10.46 21.11
C ALA A 274 0.70 -10.74 19.90
N CYS A 275 0.74 -9.86 18.87
CA CYS A 275 -0.01 -10.07 17.62
C CYS A 275 0.45 -11.34 16.89
N LEU A 276 1.76 -11.61 16.84
CA LEU A 276 2.30 -12.82 16.20
C LEU A 276 1.89 -14.10 16.91
N GLU A 277 1.76 -14.09 18.25
CA GLU A 277 1.23 -15.22 19.04
C GLU A 277 -0.23 -15.54 18.70
N HIS A 278 -1.02 -14.56 18.22
CA HIS A 278 -2.43 -14.69 17.88
C HIS A 278 -2.71 -14.68 16.37
N THR A 279 -1.72 -14.98 15.55
CA THR A 279 -1.79 -14.93 14.09
C THR A 279 -3.00 -15.69 13.53
N ASP A 280 -3.30 -16.89 14.02
CA ASP A 280 -4.37 -17.73 13.46
C ASP A 280 -5.75 -17.09 13.64
N THR A 281 -6.00 -16.46 14.80
CA THR A 281 -7.23 -15.73 15.06
C THR A 281 -7.36 -14.51 14.12
N LEU A 282 -6.28 -13.75 13.96
CA LEU A 282 -6.26 -12.55 13.11
C LEU A 282 -6.43 -12.90 11.63
N LEU A 283 -5.78 -13.98 11.16
CA LEU A 283 -5.97 -14.48 9.80
C LEU A 283 -7.37 -15.08 9.58
N GLY A 284 -8.05 -15.51 10.63
CA GLY A 284 -9.48 -15.87 10.56
C GLY A 284 -10.36 -14.70 10.15
N TYR A 285 -10.07 -13.46 10.60
CA TYR A 285 -10.75 -12.24 10.15
C TYR A 285 -10.45 -11.92 8.69
N VAL A 286 -9.24 -12.19 8.23
CA VAL A 286 -8.88 -12.04 6.81
C VAL A 286 -9.77 -12.91 5.93
N GLY A 287 -10.05 -14.15 6.33
CA GLY A 287 -10.96 -15.04 5.61
C GLY A 287 -12.37 -14.46 5.44
N ARG A 288 -12.92 -13.82 6.50
CA ARG A 288 -14.22 -13.13 6.43
C ARG A 288 -14.18 -11.93 5.49
N LEU A 289 -13.10 -11.13 5.56
CA LEU A 289 -12.95 -9.96 4.70
C LEU A 289 -12.79 -10.33 3.22
N LYS A 290 -12.15 -11.46 2.90
CA LYS A 290 -12.11 -12.00 1.54
C LYS A 290 -13.51 -12.31 1.03
N GLN A 291 -14.35 -12.98 1.82
CA GLN A 291 -15.73 -13.27 1.46
C GLN A 291 -16.55 -11.99 1.23
N GLU A 292 -16.41 -11.01 2.12
CA GLU A 292 -17.09 -9.72 1.99
C GLU A 292 -16.61 -8.91 0.79
N ARG A 293 -15.32 -8.92 0.49
CA ARG A 293 -14.78 -8.30 -0.73
C ARG A 293 -15.39 -8.96 -1.99
N ASP A 294 -15.41 -10.27 -2.04
CA ASP A 294 -15.95 -11.00 -3.19
C ASP A 294 -17.46 -10.70 -3.35
N ARG A 295 -18.21 -10.63 -2.24
CA ARG A 295 -19.61 -10.19 -2.24
C ARG A 295 -19.79 -8.76 -2.78
N LEU A 296 -18.91 -7.83 -2.41
CA LEU A 296 -18.93 -6.47 -2.94
C LEU A 296 -18.67 -6.44 -4.44
N VAL A 297 -17.70 -7.21 -4.94
CA VAL A 297 -17.41 -7.33 -6.37
C VAL A 297 -18.65 -7.79 -7.13
N ASP A 298 -19.29 -8.86 -6.66
CA ASP A 298 -20.49 -9.43 -7.33
C ASP A 298 -21.67 -8.45 -7.30
N ALA A 299 -21.91 -7.81 -6.16
CA ALA A 299 -23.02 -6.86 -6.00
C ALA A 299 -22.84 -5.60 -6.87
N LEU A 300 -21.63 -5.04 -6.94
CA LEU A 300 -21.36 -3.87 -7.77
C LEU A 300 -21.45 -4.21 -9.28
N ARG A 301 -20.97 -5.38 -9.69
CA ARG A 301 -21.14 -5.87 -11.07
C ARG A 301 -22.60 -6.08 -11.42
N ALA A 302 -23.41 -6.61 -10.50
CA ALA A 302 -24.85 -6.76 -10.68
C ALA A 302 -25.59 -5.42 -10.83
N MET A 303 -25.03 -4.32 -10.31
CA MET A 303 -25.52 -2.94 -10.53
C MET A 303 -25.09 -2.36 -11.90
N GLY A 304 -24.32 -3.10 -12.70
CA GLY A 304 -23.82 -2.67 -14.01
C GLY A 304 -22.54 -1.82 -13.94
N LEU A 305 -21.86 -1.79 -12.80
CA LEU A 305 -20.60 -1.08 -12.65
C LEU A 305 -19.41 -1.91 -13.13
N GLU A 306 -18.40 -1.26 -13.68
CA GLU A 306 -17.10 -1.89 -13.88
C GLU A 306 -16.40 -2.03 -12.52
N VAL A 307 -15.80 -3.19 -12.29
CA VAL A 307 -15.14 -3.54 -11.04
C VAL A 307 -13.87 -4.30 -11.34
N THR A 308 -12.75 -3.88 -10.75
CA THR A 308 -11.47 -4.58 -10.90
C THR A 308 -11.48 -5.92 -10.16
N ASP A 309 -10.76 -6.91 -10.67
CA ASP A 309 -10.47 -8.14 -9.93
C ASP A 309 -9.51 -7.81 -8.79
N SER A 310 -9.99 -7.93 -7.55
CA SER A 310 -9.22 -7.55 -6.39
C SER A 310 -8.72 -8.74 -5.59
N ASP A 311 -7.44 -8.75 -5.33
CA ASP A 311 -6.73 -9.63 -4.41
C ASP A 311 -6.39 -8.93 -3.07
N ALA A 312 -6.94 -7.72 -2.81
CA ALA A 312 -6.73 -6.93 -1.60
C ALA A 312 -7.94 -6.95 -0.65
N ASN A 313 -7.93 -6.16 0.42
CA ASN A 313 -9.10 -5.94 1.29
C ASN A 313 -9.98 -4.78 0.86
N PHE A 314 -9.96 -4.41 -0.41
CA PHE A 314 -10.75 -3.33 -0.99
C PHE A 314 -11.11 -3.64 -2.44
N VAL A 315 -12.04 -2.89 -2.99
CA VAL A 315 -12.51 -3.01 -4.37
C VAL A 315 -12.42 -1.64 -5.04
N GLN A 316 -11.85 -1.59 -6.24
CA GLN A 316 -11.94 -0.42 -7.12
C GLN A 316 -13.10 -0.61 -8.09
N PHE A 317 -13.98 0.38 -8.17
CA PHE A 317 -15.21 0.33 -8.96
C PHE A 317 -15.47 1.66 -9.64
N GLY A 318 -16.19 1.63 -10.77
CA GLY A 318 -16.52 2.89 -11.46
C GLY A 318 -16.79 2.75 -12.94
N ARG A 319 -16.01 3.50 -13.64
CA ARG A 319 -16.06 4.28 -14.86
C ARG A 319 -17.19 5.31 -14.84
N PHE A 320 -17.24 6.07 -13.73
CA PHE A 320 -18.15 7.20 -13.61
C PHE A 320 -17.71 8.37 -14.50
N ALA A 321 -18.69 9.08 -15.09
CA ALA A 321 -18.41 10.33 -15.79
C ALA A 321 -17.86 11.42 -14.85
N ASP A 322 -18.39 11.44 -13.61
CA ASP A 322 -17.96 12.28 -12.50
C ASP A 322 -17.87 11.43 -11.22
N ALA A 323 -16.68 10.90 -10.94
CA ALA A 323 -16.45 10.06 -9.77
C ALA A 323 -16.58 10.87 -8.45
N HIS A 324 -16.21 12.16 -8.47
CA HIS A 324 -16.30 12.99 -7.29
C HIS A 324 -17.76 13.27 -6.91
N ALA A 325 -18.64 13.52 -7.87
CA ALA A 325 -20.06 13.69 -7.60
C ALA A 325 -20.69 12.39 -7.02
N VAL A 326 -20.29 11.21 -7.51
CA VAL A 326 -20.73 9.94 -6.94
C VAL A 326 -20.17 9.73 -5.53
N TRP A 327 -18.89 10.06 -5.31
CA TRP A 327 -18.28 10.03 -3.98
C TRP A 327 -19.04 10.91 -2.98
N GLN A 328 -19.38 12.15 -3.37
CA GLN A 328 -20.16 13.07 -2.52
C GLN A 328 -21.56 12.51 -2.23
N ALA A 329 -22.24 11.95 -3.23
CA ALA A 329 -23.57 11.37 -3.03
C ALA A 329 -23.55 10.15 -2.09
N ILE A 330 -22.50 9.34 -2.10
CA ILE A 330 -22.29 8.23 -1.15
C ILE A 330 -22.00 8.80 0.25
N LEU A 331 -21.17 9.85 0.35
CA LEU A 331 -20.83 10.51 1.61
C LEU A 331 -22.10 11.12 2.25
N ASP A 332 -22.99 11.73 1.48
CA ASP A 332 -24.26 12.31 1.95
C ASP A 332 -25.20 11.25 2.56
N GLN A 333 -24.99 9.96 2.25
CA GLN A 333 -25.65 8.82 2.91
C GLN A 333 -24.91 8.32 4.16
N GLY A 334 -23.86 9.03 4.63
CA GLY A 334 -23.09 8.68 5.81
C GLY A 334 -22.04 7.60 5.61
N VAL A 335 -21.64 7.33 4.37
CA VAL A 335 -20.62 6.33 4.02
C VAL A 335 -19.41 7.00 3.37
N LEU A 336 -18.25 6.88 3.97
CA LEU A 336 -17.00 7.42 3.45
C LEU A 336 -16.22 6.36 2.67
N VAL A 337 -16.13 6.52 1.37
CA VAL A 337 -15.27 5.75 0.48
C VAL A 337 -14.07 6.60 0.01
N ARG A 338 -13.16 6.05 -0.76
CA ARG A 338 -11.97 6.77 -1.24
C ARG A 338 -12.15 7.22 -2.68
N ASP A 339 -12.14 8.54 -2.88
CA ASP A 339 -11.73 9.15 -4.15
C ASP A 339 -10.20 9.10 -4.20
N ASN A 340 -9.67 8.27 -5.08
CA ASN A 340 -8.24 7.95 -5.15
C ASN A 340 -7.51 8.71 -6.26
N GLY A 341 -8.22 9.62 -6.96
CA GLY A 341 -7.68 10.41 -8.06
C GLY A 341 -7.47 9.64 -9.38
N VAL A 342 -7.91 8.39 -9.47
CA VAL A 342 -7.95 7.66 -10.75
C VAL A 342 -9.22 8.08 -11.49
N PRO A 343 -9.11 8.70 -12.67
CA PRO A 343 -10.26 9.28 -13.36
C PRO A 343 -11.39 8.27 -13.56
N GLY A 344 -12.58 8.61 -13.08
CA GLY A 344 -13.77 7.78 -13.18
C GLY A 344 -13.87 6.64 -12.16
N TRP A 345 -12.92 6.50 -11.24
CA TRP A 345 -12.88 5.36 -10.32
C TRP A 345 -12.90 5.80 -8.85
N LEU A 346 -13.59 4.99 -8.04
CA LEU A 346 -13.59 5.07 -6.58
C LEU A 346 -13.08 3.75 -5.98
N ARG A 347 -12.67 3.77 -4.72
CA ARG A 347 -12.23 2.57 -4.00
C ARG A 347 -12.98 2.46 -2.68
N VAL A 348 -13.53 1.27 -2.39
CA VAL A 348 -14.16 0.92 -1.12
C VAL A 348 -13.38 -0.18 -0.40
N THR A 349 -13.15 -0.02 0.89
CA THR A 349 -12.61 -1.08 1.76
C THR A 349 -13.70 -2.11 2.06
N ALA A 350 -13.38 -3.39 2.08
CA ALA A 350 -14.29 -4.41 2.59
C ALA A 350 -14.43 -4.26 4.12
N GLY A 351 -15.62 -3.87 4.55
CA GLY A 351 -16.01 -3.72 5.94
C GLY A 351 -16.66 -4.97 6.52
N THR A 352 -17.34 -4.81 7.65
CA THR A 352 -18.27 -5.80 8.18
C THR A 352 -19.48 -5.98 7.25
N PRO A 353 -20.24 -7.07 7.35
CA PRO A 353 -21.46 -7.23 6.54
C PRO A 353 -22.40 -6.03 6.61
N ALA A 354 -22.63 -5.45 7.79
CA ALA A 354 -23.52 -4.30 7.98
C ALA A 354 -22.96 -3.02 7.32
N GLU A 355 -21.66 -2.75 7.40
CA GLU A 355 -21.01 -1.61 6.74
C GLU A 355 -21.06 -1.76 5.22
N ASN A 356 -20.85 -2.98 4.72
CA ASN A 356 -20.93 -3.27 3.29
C ASN A 356 -22.36 -3.15 2.76
N ASP A 357 -23.37 -3.56 3.53
CA ASP A 357 -24.79 -3.38 3.17
C ASP A 357 -25.14 -1.88 3.09
N ALA A 358 -24.74 -1.09 4.09
CA ALA A 358 -24.92 0.36 4.06
C ALA A 358 -24.24 1.01 2.85
N PHE A 359 -23.03 0.57 2.52
CA PHE A 359 -22.32 1.04 1.32
C PHE A 359 -23.08 0.69 0.04
N LEU A 360 -23.55 -0.55 -0.12
CA LEU A 360 -24.28 -0.98 -1.32
C LEU A 360 -25.60 -0.21 -1.47
N ASP A 361 -26.30 0.10 -0.37
CA ASP A 361 -27.51 0.91 -0.38
C ASP A 361 -27.22 2.37 -0.75
N ALA A 362 -26.12 2.93 -0.24
CA ALA A 362 -25.65 4.27 -0.60
C ALA A 362 -25.29 4.36 -2.10
N VAL A 363 -24.62 3.34 -2.67
CA VAL A 363 -24.33 3.29 -4.10
C VAL A 363 -25.62 3.24 -4.92
N ARG A 364 -26.62 2.40 -4.56
CA ARG A 364 -27.91 2.34 -5.26
C ARG A 364 -28.62 3.69 -5.27
N THR A 365 -28.53 4.44 -4.17
CA THR A 365 -29.14 5.77 -4.06
C THR A 365 -28.38 6.82 -4.87
N ALA A 366 -27.05 6.72 -4.93
CA ALA A 366 -26.19 7.65 -5.66
C ALA A 366 -26.24 7.47 -7.19
N LEU A 367 -26.61 6.28 -7.66
CA LEU A 367 -26.71 6.00 -9.09
C LEU A 367 -28.09 6.44 -9.64
N PRO A 368 -28.15 7.03 -10.85
CA PRO A 368 -29.41 7.37 -11.48
C PRO A 368 -30.23 6.09 -11.76
N PRO A 369 -31.58 6.17 -11.77
CA PRO A 369 -32.48 5.02 -11.87
C PRO A 369 -32.36 4.13 -13.12
N SER A 370 -31.51 4.46 -14.07
CA SER A 370 -31.19 3.67 -15.27
C SER A 370 -29.76 3.98 -15.75
N LEU A 371 -28.82 3.11 -15.43
CA LEU A 371 -27.68 2.92 -16.33
C LEU A 371 -28.17 2.08 -17.51
N PRO A 372 -28.09 2.56 -18.77
CA PRO A 372 -28.39 1.69 -19.92
C PRO A 372 -27.40 0.52 -19.88
N ALA A 373 -27.89 -0.70 -20.11
CA ALA A 373 -27.04 -1.88 -20.27
C ALA A 373 -25.94 -1.54 -21.30
N ILE A 374 -24.66 -1.75 -20.92
CA ILE A 374 -23.51 -1.50 -21.79
C ILE A 374 -23.62 -2.45 -22.99
N GLY A 375 -24.20 -1.96 -24.08
CA GLY A 375 -24.34 -2.62 -25.37
C GLY A 375 -23.49 -1.89 -26.40
N GLN A 376 -22.46 -2.59 -26.87
CA GLN A 376 -21.74 -2.37 -28.12
C GLN A 376 -21.41 -0.90 -28.49
N GLU A 377 -20.28 -0.42 -28.04
CA GLU A 377 -19.69 0.81 -28.57
C GLU A 377 -18.86 0.54 -29.82
N GLY A 378 -19.05 1.40 -30.81
CA GLY A 378 -18.23 1.50 -32.02
C GLY A 378 -16.79 1.98 -31.73
N PRO A 379 -15.90 1.98 -32.72
CA PRO A 379 -14.45 2.21 -32.53
C PRO A 379 -14.16 3.59 -31.90
N ARG A 380 -13.38 3.57 -30.81
CA ARG A 380 -12.96 4.75 -30.02
C ARG A 380 -12.09 5.70 -30.86
N PRO A 381 -12.23 7.02 -30.71
CA PRO A 381 -11.27 7.95 -31.29
C PRO A 381 -9.92 7.87 -30.57
N THR A 382 -8.86 7.78 -31.33
CA THR A 382 -7.46 7.81 -30.88
C THR A 382 -7.16 9.14 -30.18
N PRO A 383 -6.57 9.18 -28.97
CA PRO A 383 -6.22 10.43 -28.32
C PRO A 383 -5.08 11.12 -29.07
N THR A 384 -5.30 12.32 -29.56
CA THR A 384 -4.24 13.19 -30.07
C THR A 384 -3.45 13.79 -28.91
N LEU A 385 -2.13 13.77 -29.03
CA LEU A 385 -1.10 14.16 -28.05
C LEU A 385 -1.10 15.62 -27.56
N ASP A 386 -2.14 16.42 -27.84
CA ASP A 386 -2.11 17.87 -27.64
C ASP A 386 -2.80 18.39 -26.36
N ARG A 387 -3.27 17.52 -25.45
CA ARG A 387 -3.95 17.93 -24.20
C ARG A 387 -3.13 17.83 -22.91
N ALA A 388 -1.84 17.51 -23.00
CA ALA A 388 -0.96 17.39 -21.82
C ALA A 388 -0.60 18.73 -21.15
N ARG A 389 -1.03 19.88 -21.70
CA ARG A 389 -0.71 21.21 -21.12
C ARG A 389 -1.81 21.85 -20.27
N SER A 390 -3.06 21.38 -20.34
CA SER A 390 -4.17 22.00 -19.58
C SER A 390 -4.51 21.31 -18.24
N ALA A 391 -4.04 20.09 -17.99
CA ALA A 391 -4.30 19.38 -16.74
C ALA A 391 -3.44 19.85 -15.54
N ARG A 392 -2.48 20.77 -15.75
CA ARG A 392 -1.65 21.34 -14.67
C ARG A 392 -2.31 22.43 -13.85
N ALA A 393 -3.45 22.95 -14.28
CA ALA A 393 -4.11 24.08 -13.59
C ALA A 393 -5.24 23.67 -12.63
N ALA A 394 -5.78 22.45 -12.75
CA ALA A 394 -6.93 22.02 -11.96
C ALA A 394 -6.60 21.26 -10.65
N SER A 395 -5.32 20.98 -10.36
CA SER A 395 -4.89 20.30 -9.11
C SER A 395 -4.44 21.28 -8.02
N GLN A 396 -4.70 22.57 -8.13
CA GLN A 396 -4.24 23.57 -7.15
C GLN A 396 -5.32 24.03 -6.15
N GLU A 397 -6.56 23.60 -6.29
CA GLU A 397 -7.61 23.90 -5.31
C GLU A 397 -8.30 22.59 -4.90
N LEU A 398 -7.73 21.89 -3.92
CA LEU A 398 -8.45 21.09 -2.88
C LEU A 398 -7.41 20.35 -2.02
#